data_ebc0bb975739fa4a41be363770e768b7
#
_entry.id   ebc0bb975739fa4a41be363770e768b7
#
_cell.length_a   1.000
_cell.length_b   1.000
_cell.length_c   1.000
_cell.angle_alpha   90.00
_cell.angle_beta   90.00
_cell.angle_gamma   90.00
#
_symmetry.space_group_name_H-M   'P 1'
#
loop_
_entity.id
_entity.type
_entity.pdbx_description
1 polymer ?
#
loop_
_entity_poly.entity_id
_entity_poly.type
_entity_poly.pdbx_seq_one_letter_code
_entity_poly.pdbx_strand_id
1 'polypeptide(L)'
;MRPTDDDPLIFAGSASRFLGQEVAEYLGLPLGRGEVLRFSEGNLFVRVLENVRGRQVYLVQGTVFPANDQFMELLFWIDALKRASAISVTAVLPYFSYAKGDKKDEPRVSIRARVCADAIEAAGADRVVTMDLHAPQVQGFFHIPVDDLYALPVLCEAIEQKAFPNLVVVSPDSGFVAKARKFAKRFHAPLAVADKDQARQGGGAPLRRKALPLAIRAW
;
A
#
# COMPACT_ATOMS: atom_id res chain seq x y z
N MET A 1 -20.68 3.50 21.41
CA MET A 1 -21.88 3.51 20.55
C MET A 1 -22.07 2.11 20.02
N ARG A 2 -23.28 1.56 19.93
CA ARG A 2 -23.44 0.24 19.28
C ARG A 2 -23.45 0.46 17.76
N PRO A 3 -22.75 -0.39 16.98
CA PRO A 3 -22.81 -0.28 15.51
C PRO A 3 -24.26 -0.36 15.01
N THR A 4 -24.58 0.46 14.04
CA THR A 4 -25.87 0.46 13.36
C THR A 4 -25.78 -0.31 12.05
N ASP A 5 -26.93 -0.66 11.44
CA ASP A 5 -26.94 -1.34 10.14
C ASP A 5 -26.42 -0.45 9.00
N ASP A 6 -26.31 0.86 9.21
CA ASP A 6 -25.79 1.83 8.24
C ASP A 6 -24.27 2.04 8.35
N ASP A 7 -23.62 1.58 9.45
CA ASP A 7 -22.19 1.72 9.63
C ASP A 7 -21.42 0.82 8.66
N PRO A 8 -20.27 1.26 8.12
CA PRO A 8 -19.46 0.42 7.25
C PRO A 8 -18.87 -0.75 8.03
N LEU A 9 -18.57 -1.83 7.32
CA LEU A 9 -17.84 -2.97 7.87
C LEU A 9 -16.37 -2.88 7.48
N ILE A 10 -15.49 -3.09 8.45
CA ILE A 10 -14.05 -3.10 8.25
C ILE A 10 -13.57 -4.54 8.30
N PHE A 11 -12.97 -5.04 7.22
CA PHE A 11 -12.30 -6.33 7.16
C PHE A 11 -10.80 -6.12 6.97
N ALA A 12 -10.02 -7.10 7.40
CA ALA A 12 -8.58 -7.08 7.19
C ALA A 12 -8.09 -8.46 6.75
N GLY A 13 -7.34 -8.49 5.68
CA GLY A 13 -6.61 -9.67 5.27
C GLY A 13 -5.35 -9.90 6.12
N SER A 14 -4.68 -11.03 5.87
CA SER A 14 -3.59 -11.53 6.71
C SER A 14 -2.40 -10.56 6.82
N ALA A 15 -2.06 -9.85 5.73
CA ALA A 15 -0.95 -8.90 5.71
C ALA A 15 -1.23 -7.59 6.44
N SER A 16 -2.48 -7.28 6.74
CA SER A 16 -2.87 -5.98 7.29
C SER A 16 -3.77 -6.08 8.51
N ARG A 17 -3.81 -7.24 9.19
CA ARG A 17 -4.69 -7.46 10.33
C ARG A 17 -4.48 -6.44 11.45
N PHE A 18 -3.21 -6.13 11.76
CA PHE A 18 -2.88 -5.13 12.77
C PHE A 18 -3.42 -3.75 12.39
N LEU A 19 -3.12 -3.28 11.16
CA LEU A 19 -3.61 -1.98 10.69
C LEU A 19 -5.15 -1.92 10.60
N GLY A 20 -5.78 -3.01 10.14
CA GLY A 20 -7.24 -3.08 10.09
C GLY A 20 -7.89 -3.00 11.47
N GLN A 21 -7.27 -3.61 12.49
CA GLN A 21 -7.69 -3.51 13.88
C GLN A 21 -7.58 -2.06 14.39
N GLU A 22 -6.44 -1.41 14.19
CA GLU A 22 -6.21 -0.01 14.56
C GLU A 22 -7.22 0.94 13.90
N VAL A 23 -7.52 0.72 12.61
CA VAL A 23 -8.52 1.50 11.87
C VAL A 23 -9.91 1.29 12.44
N ALA A 24 -10.30 0.03 12.71
CA ALA A 24 -11.61 -0.29 13.29
C ALA A 24 -11.77 0.35 14.68
N GLU A 25 -10.75 0.24 15.54
CA GLU A 25 -10.74 0.86 16.87
C GLU A 25 -10.84 2.40 16.80
N TYR A 26 -10.08 3.02 15.90
CA TYR A 26 -10.14 4.47 15.70
C TYR A 26 -11.54 4.95 15.29
N LEU A 27 -12.23 4.16 14.46
CA LEU A 27 -13.60 4.44 14.02
C LEU A 27 -14.68 4.04 15.04
N GLY A 28 -14.30 3.37 16.13
CA GLY A 28 -15.25 2.83 17.11
C GLY A 28 -16.09 1.67 16.56
N LEU A 29 -15.59 0.94 15.55
CA LEU A 29 -16.26 -0.17 14.90
C LEU A 29 -15.56 -1.50 15.24
N PRO A 30 -16.30 -2.63 15.25
CA PRO A 30 -15.66 -3.94 15.34
C PRO A 30 -14.95 -4.29 14.03
N LEU A 31 -13.82 -5.01 14.14
CA LEU A 31 -13.22 -5.64 12.97
C LEU A 31 -14.08 -6.83 12.53
N GLY A 32 -14.39 -6.89 11.25
CA GLY A 32 -15.17 -7.94 10.62
C GLY A 32 -14.49 -9.30 10.73
N ARG A 33 -15.31 -10.34 10.90
CA ARG A 33 -14.83 -11.70 11.08
C ARG A 33 -14.73 -12.44 9.76
N GLY A 34 -13.57 -13.02 9.53
CA GLY A 34 -13.31 -13.91 8.41
C GLY A 34 -12.10 -14.77 8.67
N GLU A 35 -11.90 -15.75 7.85
CA GLU A 35 -10.78 -16.67 7.94
C GLU A 35 -10.06 -16.83 6.61
N VAL A 36 -8.77 -17.03 6.69
CA VAL A 36 -7.89 -17.34 5.56
C VAL A 36 -7.20 -18.65 5.89
N LEU A 37 -7.36 -19.64 5.04
CA LEU A 37 -6.73 -20.94 5.17
C LEU A 37 -5.79 -21.17 3.99
N ARG A 38 -4.70 -21.87 4.24
CA ARG A 38 -3.80 -22.38 3.20
C ARG A 38 -3.87 -23.90 3.21
N PHE A 39 -4.26 -24.47 2.07
CA PHE A 39 -4.26 -25.91 1.89
C PHE A 39 -2.85 -26.47 1.66
N SER A 40 -2.70 -27.78 1.77
CA SER A 40 -1.42 -28.48 1.60
C SER A 40 -0.80 -28.28 0.23
N GLU A 41 -1.62 -28.08 -0.82
CA GLU A 41 -1.19 -27.78 -2.19
C GLU A 41 -0.75 -26.32 -2.36
N GLY A 42 -0.83 -25.48 -1.32
CA GLY A 42 -0.47 -24.08 -1.33
C GLY A 42 -1.59 -23.12 -1.72
N ASN A 43 -2.77 -23.62 -2.08
CA ASN A 43 -3.93 -22.81 -2.41
C ASN A 43 -4.43 -22.04 -1.18
N LEU A 44 -4.91 -20.82 -1.42
CA LEU A 44 -5.58 -20.01 -0.41
C LEU A 44 -7.09 -20.19 -0.47
N PHE A 45 -7.72 -20.13 0.68
CA PHE A 45 -9.16 -20.11 0.85
C PHE A 45 -9.55 -18.97 1.77
N VAL A 46 -10.55 -18.18 1.36
CA VAL A 46 -11.07 -17.05 2.14
C VAL A 46 -12.55 -17.26 2.41
N ARG A 47 -12.96 -17.04 3.66
CA ARG A 47 -14.35 -17.11 4.08
C ARG A 47 -14.74 -15.89 4.93
N VAL A 48 -15.85 -15.27 4.57
CA VAL A 48 -16.54 -14.25 5.38
C VAL A 48 -17.41 -14.96 6.41
N LEU A 49 -17.27 -14.61 7.70
CA LEU A 49 -17.95 -15.29 8.80
C LEU A 49 -19.13 -14.52 9.38
N GLU A 50 -19.56 -13.44 8.70
CA GLU A 50 -20.69 -12.64 9.13
C GLU A 50 -21.52 -12.12 7.94
N ASN A 51 -22.71 -11.62 8.25
CA ASN A 51 -23.59 -11.10 7.20
C ASN A 51 -23.12 -9.74 6.71
N VAL A 52 -22.78 -9.66 5.43
CA VAL A 52 -22.37 -8.41 4.76
C VAL A 52 -23.37 -7.94 3.71
N ARG A 53 -24.53 -8.61 3.61
CA ARG A 53 -25.55 -8.29 2.61
C ARG A 53 -26.05 -6.84 2.78
N GLY A 54 -25.99 -6.10 1.68
CA GLY A 54 -26.43 -4.71 1.65
C GLY A 54 -25.53 -3.72 2.39
N ARG A 55 -24.33 -4.17 2.85
CA ARG A 55 -23.38 -3.34 3.63
C ARG A 55 -22.28 -2.77 2.74
N GLN A 56 -21.77 -1.62 3.11
CA GLN A 56 -20.52 -1.07 2.58
C GLN A 56 -19.36 -1.72 3.31
N VAL A 57 -18.39 -2.25 2.57
CA VAL A 57 -17.23 -2.95 3.14
C VAL A 57 -15.94 -2.26 2.75
N TYR A 58 -15.07 -2.05 3.74
CA TYR A 58 -13.68 -1.62 3.57
C TYR A 58 -12.78 -2.80 3.92
N LEU A 59 -12.05 -3.29 2.92
CA LEU A 59 -11.11 -4.41 3.06
C LEU A 59 -9.67 -3.88 3.11
N VAL A 60 -9.03 -3.96 4.26
CA VAL A 60 -7.64 -3.52 4.44
C VAL A 60 -6.69 -4.68 4.15
N GLN A 61 -5.95 -4.62 3.05
CA GLN A 61 -4.99 -5.67 2.66
C GLN A 61 -3.85 -5.09 1.82
N GLY A 62 -2.67 -4.96 2.41
CA GLY A 62 -1.45 -4.61 1.68
C GLY A 62 -0.86 -5.82 0.94
N THR A 63 -0.23 -5.57 -0.21
CA THR A 63 0.45 -6.62 -0.98
C THR A 63 1.94 -6.65 -0.68
N VAL A 64 2.30 -6.82 0.61
CA VAL A 64 3.69 -6.97 1.07
C VAL A 64 4.21 -8.39 0.79
N PHE A 65 5.45 -8.68 1.17
CA PHE A 65 6.00 -10.03 1.02
C PHE A 65 5.26 -11.05 1.90
N PRO A 66 4.88 -12.21 1.33
CA PRO A 66 5.01 -12.66 -0.07
C PRO A 66 3.92 -12.05 -0.98
N ALA A 67 4.32 -11.16 -1.90
CA ALA A 67 3.42 -10.28 -2.64
C ALA A 67 2.37 -11.01 -3.47
N ASN A 68 2.73 -12.16 -4.08
CA ASN A 68 1.80 -12.92 -4.91
C ASN A 68 0.68 -13.52 -4.06
N ASP A 69 1.00 -14.11 -2.92
CA ASP A 69 0.03 -14.72 -2.02
C ASP A 69 -0.92 -13.65 -1.46
N GLN A 70 -0.37 -12.52 -1.02
CA GLN A 70 -1.15 -11.42 -0.49
C GLN A 70 -2.06 -10.78 -1.55
N PHE A 71 -1.61 -10.75 -2.80
CA PHE A 71 -2.42 -10.27 -3.91
C PHE A 71 -3.55 -11.25 -4.24
N MET A 72 -3.28 -12.55 -4.29
CA MET A 72 -4.33 -13.56 -4.50
C MET A 72 -5.35 -13.56 -3.36
N GLU A 73 -4.89 -13.43 -2.12
CA GLU A 73 -5.76 -13.30 -0.95
C GLU A 73 -6.69 -12.08 -1.08
N LEU A 74 -6.16 -10.93 -1.51
CA LEU A 74 -6.95 -9.73 -1.77
C LEU A 74 -8.10 -10.01 -2.75
N LEU A 75 -7.80 -10.65 -3.89
CA LEU A 75 -8.80 -10.96 -4.90
C LEU A 75 -9.90 -11.89 -4.35
N PHE A 76 -9.52 -12.91 -3.60
CA PHE A 76 -10.47 -13.84 -2.99
C PHE A 76 -11.35 -13.18 -1.93
N TRP A 77 -10.81 -12.25 -1.14
CA TRP A 77 -11.59 -11.45 -0.22
C TRP A 77 -12.64 -10.60 -0.94
N ILE A 78 -12.23 -9.88 -2.00
CA ILE A 78 -13.13 -9.03 -2.78
C ILE A 78 -14.26 -9.87 -3.38
N ASP A 79 -13.95 -10.99 -4.03
CA ASP A 79 -14.94 -11.88 -4.64
C ASP A 79 -15.89 -12.47 -3.58
N ALA A 80 -15.37 -12.94 -2.44
CA ALA A 80 -16.19 -13.49 -1.36
C ALA A 80 -17.17 -12.45 -0.80
N LEU A 81 -16.73 -11.22 -0.58
CA LEU A 81 -17.57 -10.12 -0.10
C LEU A 81 -18.67 -9.75 -1.12
N LYS A 82 -18.32 -9.67 -2.41
CA LYS A 82 -19.30 -9.38 -3.48
C LYS A 82 -20.30 -10.52 -3.62
N ARG A 83 -19.87 -11.79 -3.59
CA ARG A 83 -20.79 -12.94 -3.63
C ARG A 83 -21.66 -13.04 -2.38
N ALA A 84 -21.21 -12.54 -1.23
CA ALA A 84 -22.02 -12.40 -0.03
C ALA A 84 -22.98 -11.19 -0.09
N SER A 85 -23.08 -10.53 -1.24
CA SER A 85 -23.99 -9.41 -1.53
C SER A 85 -23.65 -8.11 -0.78
N ALA A 86 -22.36 -7.84 -0.52
CA ALA A 86 -21.95 -6.50 -0.12
C ALA A 86 -22.35 -5.49 -1.20
N ILE A 87 -22.90 -4.34 -0.81
CA ILE A 87 -23.34 -3.30 -1.75
C ILE A 87 -22.12 -2.65 -2.45
N SER A 88 -21.06 -2.45 -1.68
CA SER A 88 -19.79 -1.98 -2.21
C SER A 88 -18.61 -2.58 -1.45
N VAL A 89 -17.49 -2.79 -2.17
CA VAL A 89 -16.21 -3.22 -1.59
C VAL A 89 -15.15 -2.20 -1.97
N THR A 90 -14.66 -1.47 -0.97
CA THR A 90 -13.49 -0.59 -1.10
C THR A 90 -12.23 -1.37 -0.72
N ALA A 91 -11.34 -1.59 -1.67
CA ALA A 91 -10.04 -2.21 -1.42
C ALA A 91 -9.06 -1.16 -0.88
N VAL A 92 -8.72 -1.25 0.41
CA VAL A 92 -7.73 -0.39 1.06
C VAL A 92 -6.37 -1.08 0.99
N LEU A 93 -5.50 -0.56 0.14
CA LEU A 93 -4.17 -1.09 -0.18
C LEU A 93 -3.08 -0.18 0.41
N PRO A 94 -2.71 -0.30 1.70
CA PRO A 94 -1.68 0.55 2.31
C PRO A 94 -0.34 0.47 1.57
N TYR A 95 -0.07 -0.66 0.93
CA TYR A 95 1.05 -0.88 0.03
C TYR A 95 0.63 -1.73 -1.18
N PHE A 96 0.81 -1.16 -2.38
CA PHE A 96 0.56 -1.84 -3.65
C PHE A 96 1.88 -2.18 -4.33
N SER A 97 2.41 -3.38 -4.09
CA SER A 97 3.75 -3.81 -4.54
C SER A 97 3.95 -3.73 -6.05
N TYR A 98 2.91 -4.08 -6.82
CA TYR A 98 2.96 -4.09 -8.28
C TYR A 98 2.90 -2.71 -8.93
N ALA A 99 2.60 -1.64 -8.17
CA ALA A 99 2.63 -0.27 -8.65
C ALA A 99 4.00 0.15 -9.24
N LYS A 100 5.09 -0.53 -8.87
CA LYS A 100 6.43 -0.33 -9.45
C LYS A 100 6.56 -0.79 -10.90
N GLY A 101 5.64 -1.62 -11.37
CA GLY A 101 5.59 -2.11 -12.76
C GLY A 101 4.66 -1.28 -13.63
N ASP A 102 4.75 0.05 -13.58
CA ASP A 102 3.86 1.01 -14.23
C ASP A 102 4.16 1.27 -15.71
N LYS A 103 5.28 0.79 -16.19
CA LYS A 103 5.74 1.00 -17.57
C LYS A 103 6.56 -0.18 -18.10
N LYS A 104 6.79 -0.20 -19.41
CA LYS A 104 7.77 -1.06 -20.03
C LYS A 104 9.13 -0.37 -19.98
N ASP A 105 10.05 -0.92 -19.24
CA ASP A 105 11.46 -0.52 -19.18
C ASP A 105 12.35 -1.38 -20.07
N GLU A 106 11.82 -2.53 -20.55
CA GLU A 106 12.47 -3.44 -21.48
C GLU A 106 11.48 -3.92 -22.55
N PRO A 107 11.96 -4.44 -23.70
CA PRO A 107 11.10 -5.09 -24.68
C PRO A 107 10.44 -6.37 -24.13
N ARG A 108 9.19 -6.62 -24.51
CA ARG A 108 8.44 -7.86 -24.20
C ARG A 108 8.16 -8.11 -22.72
N VAL A 109 8.18 -7.07 -21.89
CA VAL A 109 7.76 -7.14 -20.48
C VAL A 109 6.31 -6.71 -20.30
N SER A 110 5.65 -7.20 -19.25
CA SER A 110 4.30 -6.80 -18.88
C SER A 110 4.28 -5.45 -18.14
N ILE A 111 3.18 -4.73 -18.26
CA ILE A 111 2.85 -3.61 -17.34
C ILE A 111 2.09 -4.21 -16.16
N ARG A 112 2.82 -4.65 -15.15
CA ARG A 112 2.29 -5.42 -14.01
C ARG A 112 1.23 -4.66 -13.23
N ALA A 113 1.43 -3.35 -13.04
CA ALA A 113 0.46 -2.51 -12.34
C ALA A 113 -0.91 -2.50 -13.05
N ARG A 114 -0.93 -2.48 -14.39
CA ARG A 114 -2.17 -2.56 -15.17
C ARG A 114 -2.86 -3.91 -15.02
N VAL A 115 -2.10 -5.00 -15.15
CA VAL A 115 -2.65 -6.36 -14.99
C VAL A 115 -3.28 -6.54 -13.60
N CYS A 116 -2.62 -6.03 -12.56
CA CYS A 116 -3.15 -6.13 -11.21
C CYS A 116 -4.36 -5.21 -10.99
N ALA A 117 -4.39 -4.02 -11.59
CA ALA A 117 -5.56 -3.15 -11.54
C ALA A 117 -6.79 -3.83 -12.17
N ASP A 118 -6.63 -4.39 -13.37
CA ASP A 118 -7.71 -5.14 -14.06
C ASP A 118 -8.20 -6.33 -13.23
N ALA A 119 -7.30 -7.05 -12.55
CA ALA A 119 -7.67 -8.18 -11.71
C ALA A 119 -8.46 -7.75 -10.45
N ILE A 120 -8.10 -6.63 -9.81
CA ILE A 120 -8.83 -6.07 -8.66
C ILE A 120 -10.25 -5.68 -9.08
N GLU A 121 -10.40 -5.02 -10.21
CA GLU A 121 -11.71 -4.65 -10.77
C GLU A 121 -12.53 -5.87 -11.14
N ALA A 122 -11.92 -6.85 -11.82
CA ALA A 122 -12.59 -8.09 -12.22
C ALA A 122 -13.07 -8.91 -11.00
N ALA A 123 -12.35 -8.86 -9.87
CA ALA A 123 -12.79 -9.47 -8.62
C ALA A 123 -14.00 -8.75 -8.00
N GLY A 124 -14.30 -7.52 -8.43
CA GLY A 124 -15.50 -6.79 -8.03
C GLY A 124 -15.27 -5.63 -7.07
N ALA A 125 -14.05 -5.10 -6.95
CA ALA A 125 -13.82 -3.87 -6.19
C ALA A 125 -14.58 -2.69 -6.83
N ASP A 126 -15.21 -1.87 -6.00
CA ASP A 126 -15.93 -0.67 -6.44
C ASP A 126 -15.09 0.61 -6.27
N ARG A 127 -14.04 0.57 -5.44
CA ARG A 127 -13.11 1.68 -5.16
C ARG A 127 -11.79 1.12 -4.64
N VAL A 128 -10.72 1.85 -4.88
CA VAL A 128 -9.40 1.57 -4.29
C VAL A 128 -8.96 2.79 -3.46
N VAL A 129 -8.46 2.53 -2.26
CA VAL A 129 -7.73 3.49 -1.44
C VAL A 129 -6.31 2.98 -1.29
N THR A 130 -5.32 3.81 -1.59
CA THR A 130 -3.91 3.44 -1.48
C THR A 130 -3.08 4.57 -0.89
N MET A 131 -1.79 4.34 -0.65
CA MET A 131 -0.92 5.35 -0.05
C MET A 131 0.42 5.42 -0.79
N ASP A 132 0.83 6.65 -1.17
CA ASP A 132 2.11 6.96 -1.78
C ASP A 132 2.45 6.04 -2.97
N LEU A 133 1.57 5.95 -3.95
CA LEU A 133 1.82 5.20 -5.17
C LEU A 133 3.21 5.48 -5.73
N HIS A 134 3.85 4.45 -6.26
CA HIS A 134 5.18 4.60 -6.89
C HIS A 134 5.19 5.68 -7.96
N ALA A 135 4.12 5.75 -8.73
CA ALA A 135 3.90 6.75 -9.77
C ALA A 135 2.40 7.14 -9.77
N PRO A 136 2.05 8.43 -9.63
CA PRO A 136 0.66 8.87 -9.52
C PRO A 136 -0.22 8.45 -10.71
N GLN A 137 0.36 8.31 -11.89
CA GLN A 137 -0.36 7.87 -13.10
C GLN A 137 -0.91 6.44 -13.02
N VAL A 138 -0.47 5.62 -12.06
CA VAL A 138 -1.04 4.28 -11.83
C VAL A 138 -2.53 4.35 -11.50
N GLN A 139 -3.01 5.46 -10.92
CA GLN A 139 -4.43 5.71 -10.72
C GLN A 139 -5.23 5.59 -12.04
N GLY A 140 -4.66 6.03 -13.16
CA GLY A 140 -5.27 5.94 -14.47
C GLY A 140 -5.32 4.52 -15.07
N PHE A 141 -4.79 3.51 -14.39
CA PHE A 141 -4.94 2.12 -14.81
C PHE A 141 -6.25 1.50 -14.34
N PHE A 142 -6.88 2.10 -13.37
CA PHE A 142 -8.18 1.70 -12.87
C PHE A 142 -9.31 2.44 -13.62
N HIS A 143 -10.44 1.76 -13.82
CA HIS A 143 -11.68 2.36 -14.30
C HIS A 143 -12.62 2.75 -13.15
N ILE A 144 -12.34 2.23 -11.95
CA ILE A 144 -13.02 2.59 -10.71
C ILE A 144 -12.28 3.73 -10.01
N PRO A 145 -12.93 4.48 -9.09
CA PRO A 145 -12.30 5.54 -8.33
C PRO A 145 -11.10 5.04 -7.51
N VAL A 146 -10.02 5.84 -7.52
CA VAL A 146 -8.80 5.59 -6.73
C VAL A 146 -8.47 6.81 -5.91
N ASP A 147 -8.31 6.62 -4.61
CA ASP A 147 -7.82 7.64 -3.68
C ASP A 147 -6.38 7.31 -3.28
N ASP A 148 -5.42 8.08 -3.78
CA ASP A 148 -4.00 7.96 -3.41
C ASP A 148 -3.68 8.93 -2.26
N LEU A 149 -3.62 8.41 -1.05
CA LEU A 149 -3.31 9.16 0.16
C LEU A 149 -1.81 9.41 0.27
N TYR A 150 -1.43 10.45 1.01
CA TYR A 150 -0.03 10.79 1.25
C TYR A 150 0.33 10.62 2.73
N ALA A 151 1.37 9.85 3.01
CA ALA A 151 1.87 9.65 4.37
C ALA A 151 2.64 10.88 4.91
N LEU A 152 3.07 11.80 4.02
CA LEU A 152 3.90 12.95 4.39
C LEU A 152 3.35 13.76 5.57
N PRO A 153 2.07 14.16 5.64
CA PRO A 153 1.55 14.91 6.79
C PRO A 153 1.72 14.16 8.10
N VAL A 154 1.30 12.90 8.14
CA VAL A 154 1.36 12.04 9.34
C VAL A 154 2.80 11.82 9.80
N LEU A 155 3.72 11.56 8.85
CA LEU A 155 5.14 11.41 9.16
C LEU A 155 5.76 12.71 9.69
N CYS A 156 5.37 13.86 9.13
CA CYS A 156 5.84 15.15 9.61
C CYS A 156 5.37 15.42 11.05
N GLU A 157 4.11 15.20 11.34
CA GLU A 157 3.57 15.35 12.70
C GLU A 157 4.32 14.47 13.72
N ALA A 158 4.55 13.21 13.39
CA ALA A 158 5.28 12.28 14.24
C ALA A 158 6.75 12.71 14.48
N ILE A 159 7.39 13.37 13.50
CA ILE A 159 8.75 13.90 13.62
C ILE A 159 8.74 15.20 14.43
N GLU A 160 7.78 16.11 14.19
CA GLU A 160 7.63 17.36 14.91
C GLU A 160 7.45 17.14 16.42
N GLN A 161 6.66 16.12 16.81
CA GLN A 161 6.48 15.74 18.22
C GLN A 161 7.77 15.34 18.93
N LYS A 162 8.78 14.85 18.18
CA LYS A 162 10.08 14.46 18.76
C LYS A 162 11.04 15.62 18.98
N ALA A 163 10.74 16.81 18.46
CA ALA A 163 11.49 18.05 18.62
C ALA A 163 13.01 17.90 18.43
N PHE A 164 13.43 17.29 17.32
CA PHE A 164 14.86 17.10 17.03
C PHE A 164 15.59 18.45 16.87
N PRO A 165 16.66 18.72 17.63
CA PRO A 165 17.49 19.90 17.44
C PRO A 165 18.31 19.74 16.15
N ASN A 166 18.48 20.84 15.38
CA ASN A 166 19.32 20.88 14.18
C ASN A 166 18.95 19.81 13.13
N LEU A 167 17.67 19.64 12.87
CA LEU A 167 17.16 18.68 11.89
C LEU A 167 17.69 18.97 10.49
N VAL A 168 18.19 17.94 9.80
CA VAL A 168 18.57 17.95 8.41
C VAL A 168 17.84 16.83 7.69
N VAL A 169 17.20 17.16 6.56
CA VAL A 169 16.56 16.14 5.72
C VAL A 169 17.56 15.62 4.70
N VAL A 170 17.70 14.30 4.61
CA VAL A 170 18.63 13.66 3.67
C VAL A 170 17.86 12.86 2.63
N SER A 171 18.04 13.19 1.34
CA SER A 171 17.57 12.31 0.26
C SER A 171 18.55 11.16 0.07
N PRO A 172 18.08 9.89 0.03
CA PRO A 172 18.96 8.72 -0.13
C PRO A 172 19.58 8.59 -1.53
N ASP A 173 18.99 9.27 -2.53
CA ASP A 173 19.44 9.27 -3.92
C ASP A 173 18.84 10.47 -4.69
N SER A 174 19.25 10.65 -5.93
CA SER A 174 18.74 11.72 -6.80
C SER A 174 17.26 11.59 -7.14
N GLY A 175 16.73 10.35 -7.22
CA GLY A 175 15.32 10.07 -7.55
C GLY A 175 14.36 10.49 -6.44
N PHE A 176 14.80 10.52 -5.18
CA PHE A 176 13.97 10.87 -4.04
C PHE A 176 14.01 12.38 -3.67
N VAL A 177 14.85 13.19 -4.34
CA VAL A 177 15.05 14.60 -3.99
C VAL A 177 13.75 15.41 -3.97
N ALA A 178 12.86 15.19 -4.93
CA ALA A 178 11.58 15.91 -5.00
C ALA A 178 10.68 15.62 -3.77
N LYS A 179 10.65 14.37 -3.29
CA LYS A 179 9.93 13.99 -2.07
C LYS A 179 10.62 14.54 -0.82
N ALA A 180 11.95 14.38 -0.71
CA ALA A 180 12.73 14.90 0.42
C ALA A 180 12.59 16.42 0.58
N ARG A 181 12.50 17.16 -0.54
CA ARG A 181 12.28 18.61 -0.54
C ARG A 181 10.95 19.03 0.10
N LYS A 182 9.91 18.20 -0.01
CA LYS A 182 8.63 18.46 0.66
C LYS A 182 8.77 18.40 2.18
N PHE A 183 9.51 17.40 2.68
CA PHE A 183 9.84 17.30 4.12
C PHE A 183 10.70 18.48 4.57
N ALA A 184 11.78 18.80 3.83
CA ALA A 184 12.67 19.92 4.15
C ALA A 184 11.89 21.24 4.25
N LYS A 185 10.97 21.50 3.32
CA LYS A 185 10.09 22.68 3.37
C LYS A 185 9.19 22.69 4.60
N ARG A 186 8.58 21.56 4.94
CA ARG A 186 7.69 21.45 6.10
C ARG A 186 8.41 21.73 7.40
N PHE A 187 9.65 21.26 7.54
CA PHE A 187 10.46 21.43 8.75
C PHE A 187 11.32 22.69 8.75
N HIS A 188 11.28 23.50 7.69
CA HIS A 188 12.23 24.61 7.50
C HIS A 188 13.70 24.18 7.69
N ALA A 189 14.02 22.94 7.27
CA ALA A 189 15.31 22.30 7.48
C ALA A 189 16.16 22.28 6.20
N PRO A 190 17.49 22.26 6.31
CA PRO A 190 18.38 22.03 5.18
C PRO A 190 18.13 20.66 4.53
N LEU A 191 18.35 20.59 3.20
CA LEU A 191 18.28 19.36 2.42
C LEU A 191 19.68 18.95 2.00
N ALA A 192 20.09 17.74 2.36
CA ALA A 192 21.27 17.07 1.82
C ALA A 192 20.86 15.94 0.86
N VAL A 193 21.69 15.66 -0.14
CA VAL A 193 21.46 14.58 -1.10
C VAL A 193 22.62 13.61 -1.01
N ALA A 194 22.32 12.32 -0.73
CA ALA A 194 23.27 11.24 -0.85
C ALA A 194 23.30 10.78 -2.31
N ASP A 195 24.51 10.64 -2.86
CA ASP A 195 24.69 10.05 -4.19
C ASP A 195 24.92 8.53 -4.03
N LYS A 196 24.03 7.75 -4.64
CA LYS A 196 24.14 6.32 -4.68
C LYS A 196 24.46 5.90 -6.09
N ASP A 197 25.72 5.55 -6.32
CA ASP A 197 26.13 4.93 -7.58
C ASP A 197 25.36 3.59 -7.73
N GLN A 198 24.35 3.58 -8.60
CA GLN A 198 23.63 2.35 -8.93
C GLN A 198 24.54 1.54 -9.85
N ALA A 199 25.39 0.70 -9.26
CA ALA A 199 25.99 -0.40 -10.01
C ALA A 199 24.83 -1.17 -10.66
N ARG A 200 24.81 -1.21 -11.99
CA ARG A 200 23.82 -1.92 -12.81
C ARG A 200 23.61 -3.31 -12.23
N GLN A 201 22.39 -3.61 -11.82
CA GLN A 201 21.99 -4.96 -11.43
C GLN A 201 21.94 -5.84 -12.69
N GLY A 202 23.08 -6.36 -13.07
CA GLY A 202 23.21 -7.48 -13.98
C GLY A 202 23.46 -8.72 -13.15
N GLY A 203 22.49 -9.66 -13.12
CA GLY A 203 22.66 -11.07 -12.76
C GLY A 203 23.15 -11.38 -11.34
N GLY A 204 22.28 -11.78 -10.47
CA GLY A 204 22.42 -12.91 -9.54
C GLY A 204 23.61 -12.98 -8.59
N ALA A 205 24.15 -11.87 -8.03
CA ALA A 205 25.14 -11.94 -6.96
C ALA A 205 24.63 -11.25 -5.69
N PRO A 206 24.88 -11.80 -4.48
CA PRO A 206 24.40 -11.19 -3.24
C PRO A 206 25.04 -9.82 -3.04
N LEU A 207 24.20 -8.85 -2.67
CA LEU A 207 24.55 -7.46 -2.35
C LEU A 207 25.67 -7.42 -1.27
N ARG A 208 26.93 -7.29 -1.68
CA ARG A 208 27.97 -6.79 -0.78
C ARG A 208 27.74 -5.28 -0.62
N ARG A 209 27.29 -4.87 0.56
CA ARG A 209 27.30 -3.46 0.98
C ARG A 209 28.74 -2.97 1.02
N LYS A 210 29.24 -2.37 -0.05
CA LYS A 210 30.41 -1.49 0.06
C LYS A 210 29.90 -0.17 0.62
N ALA A 211 30.30 0.17 1.83
CA ALA A 211 30.21 1.52 2.34
C ALA A 211 31.08 2.42 1.44
N LEU A 212 30.45 3.14 0.52
CA LEU A 212 31.09 4.23 -0.20
C LEU A 212 31.05 5.46 0.70
N PRO A 213 32.12 6.31 0.69
CA PRO A 213 32.09 7.56 1.45
C PRO A 213 30.91 8.41 0.97
N LEU A 214 30.05 8.79 1.92
CA LEU A 214 28.96 9.73 1.67
C LEU A 214 29.56 11.10 1.29
N ALA A 215 29.45 11.47 0.03
CA ALA A 215 29.63 12.86 -0.37
C ALA A 215 28.34 13.62 -0.06
N ILE A 216 28.29 14.28 1.09
CA ILE A 216 27.18 15.17 1.48
C ILE A 216 27.43 16.53 0.80
N ARG A 217 26.61 16.88 -0.19
CA ARG A 217 26.56 18.25 -0.70
C ARG A 217 25.37 18.96 -0.06
N ALA A 218 25.66 19.96 0.75
CA ALA A 218 24.63 20.90 1.23
C ALA A 218 24.37 21.94 0.13
N TRP A 219 23.13 22.23 -0.16
CA TRP A 219 22.64 23.29 -1.05
C TRP A 219 21.92 24.34 -0.24
#